data_d2cc8affc81d3a9add983d1530b36cc3
#
_entry.id   d2cc8affc81d3a9add983d1530b36cc3
#
_cell.length_a   1.000
_cell.length_b   1.000
_cell.length_c   1.000
_cell.angle_alpha   90.00
_cell.angle_beta   90.00
_cell.angle_gamma   90.00
#
_symmetry.space_group_name_H-M   'P 1'
#
loop_
_entity.id
_entity.type
_entity.pdbx_description
1 polymer ?
#
loop_
_entity_poly.entity_id
_entity_poly.type
_entity_poly.pdbx_seq_one_letter_code
_entity_poly.pdbx_strand_id
1 'polypeptide(L)'
;MTIKLNIYSLMFIALLPNFMFIPSITVLADYYETNFSIMQLSVSLYMVASASLQVLLGPLSDKYGRRPVLITCLLILIIASLGCAFSPSTEIFFLFRILQATAVSGMVIGRAIVIDVFDQKDTVKILSQIAIVLGISSILGPAIGGLLIEIYSWKSIFYFIIGIGMFSFFYNFFSLEETNKYLVKNLSDQMDNYNKLMSSSRFWAYSFIGGFSSSTFFTILISIPYIGEIIYGLSSFQSSLLLVIITSGFILGSLSSPILLNLFSEKKVLYFSMLSSIAGALISFLFYIIFPQYILSIFGPFFLIGLSNGFISPIALSKVLSIRDDSRGAASGLNGAFIIGFGALYSAIGGYFLGYIERVEVIYFMIFSSLILTYISILHTDEFMHSSLKK
;
A
#
# COMPACT_ATOMS: atom_id res chain seq x y z
N MET A 1 17.28 3.29 -22.03
CA MET A 1 17.70 3.62 -20.64
C MET A 1 16.75 4.67 -20.02
N THR A 2 16.42 5.70 -20.71
CA THR A 2 15.59 6.83 -20.24
C THR A 2 14.20 6.41 -19.72
N ILE A 3 13.44 5.59 -20.48
CA ILE A 3 12.07 5.21 -20.09
C ILE A 3 12.01 4.36 -18.82
N LYS A 4 13.02 3.51 -18.55
CA LYS A 4 13.08 2.74 -17.30
C LYS A 4 13.28 3.66 -16.10
N LEU A 5 14.11 4.70 -16.23
CA LEU A 5 14.32 5.66 -15.16
C LEU A 5 13.05 6.50 -14.89
N ASN A 6 12.28 6.85 -15.94
CA ASN A 6 10.97 7.47 -15.80
C ASN A 6 10.07 6.58 -14.92
N ILE A 7 9.93 5.30 -15.27
CA ILE A 7 9.08 4.34 -14.55
C ILE A 7 9.52 4.21 -13.09
N TYR A 8 10.84 4.04 -12.84
CA TYR A 8 11.33 3.87 -11.46
C TYR A 8 11.16 5.12 -10.60
N SER A 9 11.36 6.32 -11.16
CA SER A 9 11.10 7.58 -10.46
C SER A 9 9.62 7.74 -10.08
N LEU A 10 8.72 7.34 -10.97
CA LEU A 10 7.28 7.37 -10.75
C LEU A 10 6.84 6.36 -9.67
N MET A 11 7.41 5.16 -9.70
CA MET A 11 7.12 4.13 -8.69
C MET A 11 7.63 4.54 -7.31
N PHE A 12 8.81 5.15 -7.25
CA PHE A 12 9.39 5.61 -6.00
C PHE A 12 8.52 6.69 -5.35
N ILE A 13 8.09 7.71 -6.10
CA ILE A 13 7.25 8.79 -5.57
C ILE A 13 5.82 8.34 -5.23
N ALA A 14 5.32 7.27 -5.84
CA ALA A 14 3.94 6.82 -5.64
C ALA A 14 3.61 6.44 -4.19
N LEU A 15 4.57 5.91 -3.44
CA LEU A 15 4.39 5.45 -2.06
C LEU A 15 4.93 6.42 -1.01
N LEU A 16 5.90 7.28 -1.38
CA LEU A 16 6.58 8.16 -0.44
C LEU A 16 5.64 9.05 0.39
N PRO A 17 4.64 9.75 -0.19
CA PRO A 17 3.79 10.66 0.57
C PRO A 17 3.01 9.98 1.69
N ASN A 18 2.71 8.69 1.53
CA ASN A 18 2.02 7.93 2.57
C ASN A 18 2.99 7.43 3.64
N PHE A 19 4.08 6.80 3.22
CA PHE A 19 5.01 6.16 4.16
C PHE A 19 5.84 7.17 4.96
N MET A 20 6.32 8.25 4.34
CA MET A 20 7.05 9.31 5.04
C MET A 20 6.20 10.07 6.07
N PHE A 21 4.90 10.10 5.83
CA PHE A 21 3.96 10.80 6.70
C PHE A 21 3.70 10.08 8.03
N ILE A 22 3.77 8.74 8.06
CA ILE A 22 3.38 7.94 9.22
C ILE A 22 4.06 8.38 10.53
N PRO A 23 5.38 8.65 10.57
CA PRO A 23 6.05 9.10 11.79
C PRO A 23 5.61 10.50 12.27
N SER A 24 4.88 11.28 11.46
CA SER A 24 4.46 12.64 11.82
C SER A 24 3.10 12.73 12.50
N ILE A 25 2.37 11.61 12.63
CA ILE A 25 0.97 11.62 13.11
C ILE A 25 0.88 12.18 14.53
N THR A 26 1.76 11.75 15.43
CA THR A 26 1.81 12.21 16.83
C THR A 26 2.18 13.68 16.92
N VAL A 27 3.25 14.09 16.22
CA VAL A 27 3.73 15.47 16.19
C VAL A 27 2.69 16.43 15.58
N LEU A 28 1.95 15.97 14.58
CA LEU A 28 0.86 16.76 13.97
C LEU A 28 -0.39 16.82 14.85
N ALA A 29 -0.67 15.76 15.60
CA ALA A 29 -1.75 15.77 16.59
C ALA A 29 -1.50 16.87 17.64
N ASP A 30 -0.28 16.95 18.15
CA ASP A 30 0.13 18.00 19.09
C ASP A 30 0.12 19.39 18.44
N TYR A 31 0.62 19.54 17.20
CA TYR A 31 0.67 20.82 16.48
C TYR A 31 -0.71 21.42 16.22
N TYR A 32 -1.71 20.58 15.87
CA TYR A 32 -3.08 21.00 15.61
C TYR A 32 -3.98 20.92 16.86
N GLU A 33 -3.41 20.69 18.04
CA GLU A 33 -4.14 20.57 19.32
C GLU A 33 -5.30 19.57 19.22
N THR A 34 -5.05 18.41 18.56
CA THR A 34 -6.03 17.37 18.35
C THR A 34 -5.51 16.02 18.88
N ASN A 35 -6.33 14.98 18.86
CA ASN A 35 -5.92 13.67 19.32
C ASN A 35 -5.35 12.81 18.17
N PHE A 36 -4.62 11.76 18.54
CA PHE A 36 -4.04 10.79 17.60
C PHE A 36 -5.09 10.22 16.64
N SER A 37 -6.28 9.86 17.13
CA SER A 37 -7.35 9.25 16.32
C SER A 37 -7.80 10.16 15.18
N ILE A 38 -7.95 11.47 15.45
CA ILE A 38 -8.34 12.45 14.44
C ILE A 38 -7.21 12.60 13.41
N MET A 39 -5.96 12.78 13.86
CA MET A 39 -4.84 12.93 12.93
C MET A 39 -4.60 11.67 12.10
N GLN A 40 -4.84 10.47 12.67
CA GLN A 40 -4.78 9.19 11.95
C GLN A 40 -5.78 9.11 10.77
N LEU A 41 -6.93 9.80 10.84
CA LEU A 41 -7.87 9.89 9.71
C LEU A 41 -7.22 10.46 8.45
N SER A 42 -6.19 11.30 8.56
CA SER A 42 -5.46 11.83 7.40
C SER A 42 -4.81 10.73 6.56
N VAL A 43 -4.33 9.65 7.20
CA VAL A 43 -3.79 8.45 6.51
C VAL A 43 -4.92 7.70 5.83
N SER A 44 -6.02 7.48 6.55
CA SER A 44 -7.17 6.74 6.01
C SER A 44 -7.81 7.48 4.83
N LEU A 45 -7.98 8.80 4.92
CA LEU A 45 -8.50 9.63 3.84
C LEU A 45 -7.58 9.61 2.60
N TYR A 46 -6.26 9.71 2.82
CA TYR A 46 -5.28 9.54 1.75
C TYR A 46 -5.41 8.16 1.07
N MET A 47 -5.53 7.08 1.86
CA MET A 47 -5.66 5.73 1.34
C MET A 47 -6.97 5.51 0.57
N VAL A 48 -8.10 6.03 1.07
CA VAL A 48 -9.41 5.98 0.37
C VAL A 48 -9.33 6.73 -0.96
N ALA A 49 -8.75 7.94 -0.95
CA ALA A 49 -8.54 8.71 -2.18
C ALA A 49 -7.61 7.96 -3.15
N SER A 50 -6.52 7.37 -2.67
CA SER A 50 -5.61 6.55 -3.49
C SER A 50 -6.31 5.33 -4.09
N ALA A 51 -7.15 4.64 -3.32
CA ALA A 51 -7.95 3.52 -3.81
C ALA A 51 -8.91 3.94 -4.92
N SER A 52 -9.62 5.05 -4.73
CA SER A 52 -10.53 5.62 -5.73
C SER A 52 -9.79 6.01 -7.01
N LEU A 53 -8.64 6.67 -6.86
CA LEU A 53 -7.82 7.09 -8.00
C LEU A 53 -7.22 5.90 -8.77
N GLN A 54 -6.94 4.76 -8.12
CA GLN A 54 -6.48 3.57 -8.85
C GLN A 54 -7.51 3.05 -9.84
N VAL A 55 -8.80 3.14 -9.52
CA VAL A 55 -9.88 2.76 -10.44
C VAL A 55 -10.05 3.78 -11.56
N LEU A 56 -9.89 5.07 -11.27
CA LEU A 56 -10.19 6.16 -12.21
C LEU A 56 -9.02 6.47 -13.16
N LEU A 57 -7.77 6.42 -12.67
CA LEU A 57 -6.62 6.87 -13.47
C LEU A 57 -6.28 5.95 -14.63
N GLY A 58 -6.57 4.65 -14.54
CA GLY A 58 -6.46 3.73 -15.69
C GLY A 58 -7.27 4.23 -16.87
N PRO A 59 -8.60 4.23 -16.78
CA PRO A 59 -9.51 4.73 -17.83
C PRO A 59 -9.21 6.17 -18.29
N LEU A 60 -8.91 7.06 -17.37
CA LEU A 60 -8.55 8.44 -17.72
C LEU A 60 -7.30 8.51 -18.60
N SER A 61 -6.26 7.75 -18.24
CA SER A 61 -5.01 7.71 -19.00
C SER A 61 -5.13 6.94 -20.31
N ASP A 62 -6.08 6.01 -20.44
CA ASP A 62 -6.42 5.35 -21.70
C ASP A 62 -7.12 6.30 -22.66
N LYS A 63 -7.95 7.23 -22.14
CA LYS A 63 -8.71 8.20 -22.93
C LYS A 63 -7.90 9.43 -23.31
N TYR A 64 -7.19 10.02 -22.36
CA TYR A 64 -6.50 11.31 -22.55
C TYR A 64 -5.01 11.17 -22.84
N GLY A 65 -4.45 9.97 -22.75
CA GLY A 65 -3.03 9.67 -22.87
C GLY A 65 -2.34 9.51 -21.51
N ARG A 66 -1.28 8.69 -21.48
CA ARG A 66 -0.51 8.41 -20.24
C ARG A 66 0.19 9.66 -19.73
N ARG A 67 0.89 10.36 -20.65
CA ARG A 67 1.72 11.52 -20.30
C ARG A 67 0.91 12.69 -19.74
N PRO A 68 -0.16 13.21 -20.38
CA PRO A 68 -0.91 14.37 -19.86
C PRO A 68 -1.52 14.09 -18.49
N VAL A 69 -2.13 12.91 -18.29
CA VAL A 69 -2.74 12.55 -17.00
C VAL A 69 -1.69 12.45 -15.90
N LEU A 70 -0.55 11.82 -16.18
CA LEU A 70 0.57 11.71 -15.23
C LEU A 70 1.13 13.07 -14.81
N ILE A 71 1.43 13.95 -15.79
CA ILE A 71 1.97 15.29 -15.54
C ILE A 71 1.00 16.13 -14.70
N THR A 72 -0.30 16.05 -15.00
CA THR A 72 -1.34 16.71 -14.20
C THR A 72 -1.36 16.20 -12.76
N CYS A 73 -1.29 14.87 -12.56
CA CYS A 73 -1.25 14.28 -11.23
C CYS A 73 0.00 14.69 -10.43
N LEU A 74 1.19 14.75 -11.07
CA LEU A 74 2.42 15.21 -10.43
C LEU A 74 2.34 16.69 -10.04
N LEU A 75 1.73 17.53 -10.86
CA LEU A 75 1.51 18.94 -10.53
C LEU A 75 0.57 19.09 -9.33
N ILE A 76 -0.54 18.33 -9.31
CA ILE A 76 -1.47 18.31 -8.17
C ILE A 76 -0.75 17.84 -6.90
N LEU A 77 0.09 16.81 -6.98
CA LEU A 77 0.89 16.31 -5.87
C LEU A 77 1.78 17.40 -5.26
N ILE A 78 2.46 18.20 -6.11
CA ILE A 78 3.33 19.29 -5.67
C ILE A 78 2.50 20.36 -4.95
N ILE A 79 1.40 20.82 -5.57
CA ILE A 79 0.50 21.83 -5.01
C ILE A 79 -0.11 21.34 -3.70
N ALA A 80 -0.57 20.10 -3.66
CA ALA A 80 -1.13 19.49 -2.46
C ALA A 80 -0.11 19.37 -1.32
N SER A 81 1.14 19.05 -1.65
CA SER A 81 2.22 19.00 -0.65
C SER A 81 2.56 20.36 -0.09
N LEU A 82 2.56 21.40 -0.93
CA LEU A 82 2.64 22.80 -0.46
C LEU A 82 1.46 23.13 0.46
N GLY A 83 0.24 22.80 0.05
CA GLY A 83 -0.95 23.00 0.87
C GLY A 83 -0.87 22.31 2.24
N CYS A 84 -0.35 21.07 2.30
CA CYS A 84 -0.12 20.40 3.57
C CYS A 84 0.88 21.14 4.47
N ALA A 85 1.99 21.65 3.91
CA ALA A 85 3.04 22.33 4.68
C ALA A 85 2.56 23.68 5.28
N PHE A 86 1.58 24.32 4.65
CA PHE A 86 1.07 25.66 5.02
C PHE A 86 -0.38 25.65 5.51
N SER A 87 -0.99 24.49 5.74
CA SER A 87 -2.38 24.40 6.19
C SER A 87 -2.55 25.01 7.60
N PRO A 88 -3.52 25.91 7.78
CA PRO A 88 -3.78 26.56 9.07
C PRO A 88 -4.67 25.74 9.99
N SER A 89 -5.38 24.72 9.48
CA SER A 89 -6.30 23.87 10.27
C SER A 89 -6.25 22.42 9.81
N THR A 90 -6.74 21.52 10.67
CA THR A 90 -6.82 20.07 10.42
C THR A 90 -7.66 19.74 9.18
N GLU A 91 -8.78 20.45 8.96
CA GLU A 91 -9.69 20.23 7.83
C GLU A 91 -9.02 20.56 6.51
N ILE A 92 -8.32 21.71 6.46
CA ILE A 92 -7.57 22.13 5.26
C ILE A 92 -6.40 21.17 5.01
N PHE A 93 -5.73 20.72 6.07
CA PHE A 93 -4.70 19.69 5.98
C PHE A 93 -5.25 18.40 5.37
N PHE A 94 -6.40 17.91 5.83
CA PHE A 94 -7.03 16.71 5.30
C PHE A 94 -7.42 16.85 3.83
N LEU A 95 -7.94 18.01 3.42
CA LEU A 95 -8.23 18.29 2.01
C LEU A 95 -6.98 18.14 1.15
N PHE A 96 -5.87 18.73 1.56
CA PHE A 96 -4.62 18.60 0.81
C PHE A 96 -4.03 17.19 0.87
N ARG A 97 -4.25 16.42 1.96
CA ARG A 97 -3.89 15.01 2.02
C ARG A 97 -4.68 14.16 1.01
N ILE A 98 -5.96 14.43 0.82
CA ILE A 98 -6.78 13.79 -0.21
C ILE A 98 -6.23 14.09 -1.62
N LEU A 99 -5.91 15.36 -1.91
CA LEU A 99 -5.32 15.74 -3.19
C LEU A 99 -3.92 15.15 -3.41
N GLN A 100 -3.13 15.00 -2.36
CA GLN A 100 -1.79 14.41 -2.40
C GLN A 100 -1.82 12.91 -2.82
N ALA A 101 -2.98 12.24 -2.66
CA ALA A 101 -3.18 10.86 -3.10
C ALA A 101 -3.01 10.66 -4.62
N THR A 102 -2.97 11.75 -5.43
CA THR A 102 -2.60 11.70 -6.85
C THR A 102 -1.21 11.13 -7.10
N ALA A 103 -0.35 11.03 -6.08
CA ALA A 103 0.92 10.31 -6.13
C ALA A 103 0.76 8.87 -6.66
N VAL A 104 -0.38 8.21 -6.38
CA VAL A 104 -0.67 6.84 -6.82
C VAL A 104 -0.69 6.70 -8.36
N SER A 105 -0.82 7.82 -9.09
CA SER A 105 -0.72 7.86 -10.56
C SER A 105 0.60 7.27 -11.06
N GLY A 106 1.69 7.49 -10.33
CA GLY A 106 2.99 6.90 -10.64
C GLY A 106 2.92 5.38 -10.72
N MET A 107 2.20 4.73 -9.81
CA MET A 107 2.04 3.27 -9.80
C MET A 107 1.06 2.78 -10.89
N VAL A 108 -0.07 3.44 -11.08
CA VAL A 108 -1.10 3.03 -12.06
C VAL A 108 -0.61 3.24 -13.47
N ILE A 109 -0.20 4.47 -13.80
CA ILE A 109 0.23 4.85 -15.14
C ILE A 109 1.61 4.27 -15.46
N GLY A 110 2.50 4.20 -14.48
CA GLY A 110 3.81 3.59 -14.68
C GLY A 110 3.74 2.11 -15.06
N ARG A 111 2.83 1.31 -14.46
CA ARG A 111 2.58 -0.07 -14.89
C ARG A 111 1.98 -0.13 -16.29
N ALA A 112 1.08 0.79 -16.63
CA ALA A 112 0.51 0.87 -17.97
C ALA A 112 1.59 1.17 -19.02
N ILE A 113 2.49 2.12 -18.76
CA ILE A 113 3.63 2.44 -19.64
C ILE A 113 4.51 1.21 -19.87
N VAL A 114 4.76 0.38 -18.84
CA VAL A 114 5.52 -0.87 -18.99
C VAL A 114 4.85 -1.80 -20.02
N ILE A 115 3.54 -1.96 -19.94
CA ILE A 115 2.78 -2.82 -20.86
C ILE A 115 2.76 -2.24 -22.28
N ASP A 116 2.67 -0.91 -22.41
CA ASP A 116 2.61 -0.22 -23.71
C ASP A 116 3.93 -0.28 -24.48
N VAL A 117 5.08 -0.36 -23.77
CA VAL A 117 6.43 -0.17 -24.37
C VAL A 117 7.22 -1.45 -24.52
N PHE A 118 7.05 -2.40 -23.58
CA PHE A 118 7.92 -3.59 -23.50
C PHE A 118 7.19 -4.85 -23.96
N ASP A 119 7.94 -5.78 -24.55
CA ASP A 119 7.42 -7.11 -24.85
C ASP A 119 7.11 -7.91 -23.56
N GLN A 120 6.46 -9.06 -23.73
CA GLN A 120 5.99 -9.87 -22.59
C GLN A 120 7.14 -10.30 -21.66
N LYS A 121 8.32 -10.63 -22.21
CA LYS A 121 9.49 -11.09 -21.44
C LYS A 121 10.10 -9.96 -20.61
N ASP A 122 10.30 -8.80 -21.24
CA ASP A 122 10.86 -7.61 -20.59
C ASP A 122 9.86 -7.01 -19.60
N THR A 123 8.57 -7.06 -19.89
CA THR A 123 7.50 -6.62 -18.98
C THR A 123 7.59 -7.33 -17.63
N VAL A 124 7.72 -8.67 -17.61
CA VAL A 124 7.86 -9.44 -16.36
C VAL A 124 9.10 -9.00 -15.57
N LYS A 125 10.23 -8.82 -16.27
CA LYS A 125 11.48 -8.37 -15.63
C LYS A 125 11.36 -6.98 -15.01
N ILE A 126 10.73 -6.03 -15.73
CA ILE A 126 10.56 -4.65 -15.24
C ILE A 126 9.55 -4.60 -14.08
N LEU A 127 8.46 -5.36 -14.14
CA LEU A 127 7.52 -5.45 -13.03
C LEU A 127 8.17 -6.01 -11.76
N SER A 128 9.10 -6.97 -11.88
CA SER A 128 9.89 -7.47 -10.75
C SER A 128 10.82 -6.37 -10.18
N GLN A 129 11.44 -5.57 -11.04
CA GLN A 129 12.27 -4.42 -10.59
C GLN A 129 11.42 -3.33 -9.92
N ILE A 130 10.21 -3.09 -10.41
CA ILE A 130 9.24 -2.20 -9.78
C ILE A 130 8.92 -2.66 -8.36
N ALA A 131 8.71 -3.95 -8.12
CA ALA A 131 8.46 -4.47 -6.80
C ALA A 131 9.62 -4.17 -5.82
N ILE A 132 10.88 -4.22 -6.30
CA ILE A 132 12.05 -3.83 -5.50
C ILE A 132 12.00 -2.33 -5.17
N VAL A 133 11.72 -1.48 -6.15
CA VAL A 133 11.62 -0.01 -5.94
C VAL A 133 10.53 0.32 -4.93
N LEU A 134 9.36 -0.31 -5.02
CA LEU A 134 8.27 -0.13 -4.07
C LEU A 134 8.66 -0.62 -2.67
N GLY A 135 9.37 -1.75 -2.56
CA GLY A 135 9.91 -2.26 -1.29
C GLY A 135 10.92 -1.29 -0.65
N ILE A 136 11.84 -0.75 -1.44
CA ILE A 136 12.79 0.26 -0.98
C ILE A 136 12.05 1.52 -0.51
N SER A 137 11.05 1.99 -1.25
CA SER A 137 10.26 3.18 -0.88
C SER A 137 9.53 2.98 0.45
N SER A 138 9.01 1.78 0.72
CA SER A 138 8.30 1.47 1.97
C SER A 138 9.21 1.38 3.19
N ILE A 139 10.50 1.08 3.01
CA ILE A 139 11.51 1.10 4.08
C ILE A 139 12.08 2.51 4.28
N LEU A 140 12.52 3.13 3.19
CA LEU A 140 13.18 4.44 3.25
C LEU A 140 12.19 5.56 3.60
N GLY A 141 10.94 5.47 3.16
CA GLY A 141 9.93 6.49 3.42
C GLY A 141 9.82 6.84 4.90
N PRO A 142 9.43 5.91 5.78
CA PRO A 142 9.30 6.21 7.20
C PRO A 142 10.62 6.59 7.86
N ALA A 143 11.73 5.95 7.49
CA ALA A 143 13.04 6.27 8.06
C ALA A 143 13.48 7.70 7.73
N ILE A 144 13.34 8.12 6.47
CA ILE A 144 13.62 9.50 6.05
C ILE A 144 12.61 10.46 6.71
N GLY A 145 11.33 10.10 6.74
CA GLY A 145 10.28 10.90 7.39
C GLY A 145 10.58 11.16 8.85
N GLY A 146 10.87 10.11 9.63
CA GLY A 146 11.24 10.22 11.05
C GLY A 146 12.50 11.05 11.27
N LEU A 147 13.55 10.84 10.46
CA LEU A 147 14.79 11.61 10.53
C LEU A 147 14.56 13.12 10.23
N LEU A 148 13.77 13.42 9.22
CA LEU A 148 13.45 14.80 8.86
C LEU A 148 12.66 15.52 9.96
N ILE A 149 11.75 14.82 10.65
CA ILE A 149 11.01 15.36 11.79
C ILE A 149 11.98 15.68 12.93
N GLU A 150 12.87 14.76 13.24
CA GLU A 150 13.81 14.87 14.37
C GLU A 150 14.82 16.02 14.16
N ILE A 151 15.37 16.18 12.94
CA ILE A 151 16.39 17.17 12.64
C ILE A 151 15.79 18.59 12.41
N TYR A 152 14.63 18.66 11.77
CA TYR A 152 14.05 19.93 11.35
C TYR A 152 12.64 20.17 11.93
N SER A 153 11.62 19.59 11.29
CA SER A 153 10.22 19.66 11.71
C SER A 153 9.35 18.76 10.84
N TRP A 154 8.08 18.54 11.20
CA TRP A 154 7.12 17.82 10.38
C TRP A 154 6.92 18.42 8.96
N LYS A 155 7.10 19.74 8.78
CA LYS A 155 6.98 20.41 7.47
C LYS A 155 8.04 19.97 6.47
N SER A 156 9.20 19.55 6.97
CA SER A 156 10.32 19.10 6.12
C SER A 156 9.99 17.87 5.28
N ILE A 157 9.08 17.00 5.75
CA ILE A 157 8.55 15.88 4.96
C ILE A 157 7.91 16.38 3.66
N PHE A 158 7.05 17.40 3.78
CA PHE A 158 6.35 17.95 2.62
C PHE A 158 7.31 18.69 1.68
N TYR A 159 8.28 19.41 2.19
CA TYR A 159 9.33 20.05 1.37
C TYR A 159 10.16 19.01 0.62
N PHE A 160 10.47 17.89 1.25
CA PHE A 160 11.16 16.78 0.59
C PHE A 160 10.31 16.16 -0.52
N ILE A 161 9.02 15.91 -0.27
CA ILE A 161 8.07 15.40 -1.28
C ILE A 161 7.93 16.39 -2.44
N ILE A 162 7.88 17.70 -2.17
CA ILE A 162 7.88 18.73 -3.22
C ILE A 162 9.15 18.65 -4.07
N GLY A 163 10.32 18.54 -3.45
CA GLY A 163 11.59 18.45 -4.16
C GLY A 163 11.66 17.24 -5.10
N ILE A 164 11.30 16.05 -4.60
CA ILE A 164 11.24 14.84 -5.44
C ILE A 164 10.10 14.91 -6.46
N GLY A 165 8.97 15.50 -6.08
CA GLY A 165 7.83 15.74 -6.98
C GLY A 165 8.20 16.64 -8.14
N MET A 166 8.89 17.75 -7.89
CA MET A 166 9.41 18.64 -8.92
C MET A 166 10.44 17.95 -9.82
N PHE A 167 11.39 17.21 -9.22
CA PHE A 167 12.33 16.41 -9.99
C PHE A 167 11.61 15.43 -10.92
N SER A 168 10.66 14.66 -10.37
CA SER A 168 9.87 13.70 -11.17
C SER A 168 9.02 14.40 -12.23
N PHE A 169 8.40 15.55 -11.89
CA PHE A 169 7.61 16.34 -12.84
C PHE A 169 8.47 16.81 -14.02
N PHE A 170 9.56 17.52 -13.77
CA PHE A 170 10.41 18.04 -14.86
C PHE A 170 11.07 16.91 -15.64
N TYR A 171 11.57 15.88 -14.96
CA TYR A 171 12.18 14.75 -15.63
C TYR A 171 11.20 14.07 -16.61
N ASN A 172 9.98 13.75 -16.14
CA ASN A 172 8.97 13.11 -17.00
C ASN A 172 8.39 14.09 -18.04
N PHE A 173 8.29 15.38 -17.71
CA PHE A 173 7.82 16.39 -18.67
C PHE A 173 8.71 16.51 -19.90
N PHE A 174 10.04 16.45 -19.71
CA PHE A 174 10.98 16.59 -20.82
C PHE A 174 11.38 15.27 -21.48
N SER A 175 11.33 14.14 -20.76
CA SER A 175 11.86 12.87 -21.26
C SER A 175 10.82 11.80 -21.57
N LEU A 176 9.58 11.92 -21.04
CA LEU A 176 8.52 10.95 -21.29
C LEU A 176 7.72 11.35 -22.52
N GLU A 177 7.75 10.53 -23.56
CA GLU A 177 6.86 10.64 -24.72
C GLU A 177 5.53 9.95 -24.42
N GLU A 178 4.47 10.27 -25.20
CA GLU A 178 3.19 9.57 -25.10
C GLU A 178 3.36 8.11 -25.54
N THR A 179 2.97 7.19 -24.68
CA THR A 179 3.13 5.74 -24.91
C THR A 179 1.83 5.07 -25.37
N ASN A 180 0.69 5.68 -25.10
CA ASN A 180 -0.60 5.14 -25.53
C ASN A 180 -0.84 5.43 -27.02
N LYS A 181 -0.70 4.41 -27.83
CA LYS A 181 -0.92 4.49 -29.30
C LYS A 181 -2.39 4.41 -29.71
N TYR A 182 -3.26 3.91 -28.82
CA TYR A 182 -4.68 3.65 -29.11
C TYR A 182 -5.56 4.26 -28.03
N LEU A 183 -5.95 5.52 -28.21
CA LEU A 183 -6.86 6.20 -27.29
C LEU A 183 -8.26 5.59 -27.36
N VAL A 184 -8.78 5.23 -26.20
CA VAL A 184 -10.14 4.69 -26.06
C VAL A 184 -11.17 5.81 -26.21
N LYS A 185 -12.12 5.66 -27.12
CA LYS A 185 -13.17 6.69 -27.35
C LYS A 185 -14.23 6.73 -26.25
N ASN A 186 -14.64 5.56 -25.74
CA ASN A 186 -15.75 5.43 -24.78
C ASN A 186 -15.27 4.85 -23.45
N LEU A 187 -15.48 5.58 -22.36
CA LEU A 187 -15.25 5.09 -21.00
C LEU A 187 -16.24 3.98 -20.58
N SER A 188 -17.42 3.91 -21.26
CA SER A 188 -18.44 2.87 -21.03
C SER A 188 -17.90 1.45 -21.17
N ASP A 189 -17.03 1.22 -22.18
CA ASP A 189 -16.50 -0.12 -22.47
C ASP A 189 -15.57 -0.62 -21.34
N GLN A 190 -14.91 0.30 -20.67
CA GLN A 190 -14.09 -0.02 -19.51
C GLN A 190 -14.91 -0.25 -18.24
N MET A 191 -16.02 0.49 -18.06
CA MET A 191 -16.97 0.24 -16.97
C MET A 191 -17.61 -1.13 -17.09
N ASP A 192 -17.90 -1.60 -18.30
CA ASP A 192 -18.41 -2.95 -18.54
C ASP A 192 -17.39 -4.04 -18.12
N ASN A 193 -16.10 -3.79 -18.33
CA ASN A 193 -15.06 -4.69 -17.86
C ASN A 193 -15.00 -4.75 -16.32
N TYR A 194 -15.17 -3.63 -15.63
CA TYR A 194 -15.29 -3.61 -14.17
C TYR A 194 -16.53 -4.37 -13.69
N ASN A 195 -17.69 -4.16 -14.29
CA ASN A 195 -18.93 -4.86 -13.95
C ASN A 195 -18.78 -6.38 -14.12
N LYS A 196 -18.16 -6.83 -15.22
CA LYS A 196 -17.88 -8.25 -15.48
C LYS A 196 -16.93 -8.86 -14.44
N LEU A 197 -15.89 -8.12 -14.02
CA LEU A 197 -14.97 -8.57 -12.97
C LEU A 197 -15.66 -8.64 -11.61
N MET A 198 -16.43 -7.60 -11.24
CA MET A 198 -17.17 -7.56 -9.98
C MET A 198 -18.26 -8.62 -9.88
N SER A 199 -18.76 -9.13 -11.00
CA SER A 199 -19.70 -10.25 -11.04
C SER A 199 -19.03 -11.62 -10.82
N SER A 200 -17.69 -11.68 -10.79
CA SER A 200 -16.94 -12.92 -10.60
C SER A 200 -16.69 -13.21 -9.14
N SER A 201 -17.22 -14.31 -8.60
CA SER A 201 -16.95 -14.76 -7.23
C SER A 201 -15.46 -15.06 -7.02
N ARG A 202 -14.74 -15.54 -8.04
CA ARG A 202 -13.29 -15.74 -7.97
C ARG A 202 -12.52 -14.45 -7.78
N PHE A 203 -12.97 -13.36 -8.46
CA PHE A 203 -12.39 -12.04 -8.27
C PHE A 203 -12.46 -11.60 -6.80
N TRP A 204 -13.64 -11.71 -6.20
CA TRP A 204 -13.87 -11.34 -4.81
C TRP A 204 -13.05 -12.19 -3.84
N ALA A 205 -13.03 -13.52 -4.01
CA ALA A 205 -12.31 -14.41 -3.13
C ALA A 205 -10.81 -14.04 -3.05
N TYR A 206 -10.13 -13.89 -4.19
CA TYR A 206 -8.70 -13.53 -4.20
C TYR A 206 -8.45 -12.06 -3.82
N SER A 207 -9.36 -11.14 -4.15
CA SER A 207 -9.26 -9.74 -3.70
C SER A 207 -9.44 -9.62 -2.18
N PHE A 208 -10.29 -10.43 -1.57
CA PHE A 208 -10.44 -10.49 -0.11
C PHE A 208 -9.22 -11.12 0.57
N ILE A 209 -8.65 -12.19 0.02
CA ILE A 209 -7.40 -12.76 0.53
C ILE A 209 -6.30 -11.68 0.55
N GLY A 210 -6.07 -10.99 -0.56
CA GLY A 210 -5.08 -9.92 -0.65
C GLY A 210 -5.42 -8.74 0.24
N GLY A 211 -6.67 -8.30 0.27
CA GLY A 211 -7.16 -7.16 1.02
C GLY A 211 -7.07 -7.36 2.54
N PHE A 212 -7.59 -8.46 3.07
CA PHE A 212 -7.54 -8.72 4.51
C PHE A 212 -6.12 -9.06 4.98
N SER A 213 -5.33 -9.81 4.21
CA SER A 213 -3.92 -10.03 4.55
C SER A 213 -3.15 -8.70 4.62
N SER A 214 -3.35 -7.79 3.67
CA SER A 214 -2.74 -6.46 3.68
C SER A 214 -3.25 -5.58 4.82
N SER A 215 -4.50 -5.75 5.26
CA SER A 215 -5.07 -5.02 6.41
C SER A 215 -4.30 -5.30 7.70
N THR A 216 -3.80 -6.53 7.90
CA THR A 216 -2.90 -6.84 9.02
C THR A 216 -1.63 -6.00 8.97
N PHE A 217 -1.02 -5.88 7.78
CA PHE A 217 0.17 -5.05 7.57
C PHE A 217 -0.11 -3.57 7.87
N PHE A 218 -1.21 -3.02 7.35
CA PHE A 218 -1.58 -1.63 7.60
C PHE A 218 -1.94 -1.36 9.07
N THR A 219 -2.57 -2.31 9.76
CA THR A 219 -2.84 -2.20 11.21
C THR A 219 -1.54 -2.05 11.99
N ILE A 220 -0.52 -2.86 11.70
CA ILE A 220 0.78 -2.77 12.36
C ILE A 220 1.46 -1.43 12.01
N LEU A 221 1.42 -1.04 10.73
CA LEU A 221 2.02 0.19 10.23
C LEU A 221 1.55 1.43 10.99
N ILE A 222 0.24 1.57 11.19
CA ILE A 222 -0.36 2.73 11.87
C ILE A 222 -0.19 2.69 13.39
N SER A 223 0.04 1.51 13.97
CA SER A 223 0.24 1.36 15.41
C SER A 223 1.62 1.80 15.87
N ILE A 224 2.60 1.86 14.96
CA ILE A 224 4.01 2.12 15.28
C ILE A 224 4.20 3.50 15.93
N PRO A 225 3.69 4.62 15.40
CA PRO A 225 3.85 5.91 16.05
C PRO A 225 3.23 5.92 17.45
N TYR A 226 2.02 5.38 17.58
CA TYR A 226 1.32 5.34 18.86
C TYR A 226 2.08 4.52 19.91
N ILE A 227 2.43 3.28 19.57
CA ILE A 227 3.14 2.40 20.52
C ILE A 227 4.56 2.90 20.76
N GLY A 228 5.32 3.19 19.68
CA GLY A 228 6.71 3.57 19.78
C GLY A 228 6.91 4.91 20.51
N GLU A 229 6.16 5.93 20.12
CA GLU A 229 6.38 7.28 20.64
C GLU A 229 5.59 7.54 21.93
N ILE A 230 4.30 7.21 21.98
CA ILE A 230 3.45 7.53 23.14
C ILE A 230 3.66 6.54 24.28
N ILE A 231 3.71 5.23 24.00
CA ILE A 231 3.82 4.21 25.07
C ILE A 231 5.26 3.97 25.49
N TYR A 232 6.20 3.86 24.52
CA TYR A 232 7.62 3.53 24.83
C TYR A 232 8.54 4.74 24.81
N GLY A 233 8.07 5.96 24.47
CA GLY A 233 8.87 7.19 24.49
C GLY A 233 10.02 7.22 23.48
N LEU A 234 9.92 6.48 22.39
CA LEU A 234 10.92 6.49 21.31
C LEU A 234 10.81 7.77 20.50
N SER A 235 11.93 8.18 19.88
CA SER A 235 11.86 9.24 18.87
C SER A 235 11.11 8.78 17.61
N SER A 236 10.62 9.72 16.80
CA SER A 236 9.94 9.42 15.53
C SER A 236 10.83 8.62 14.57
N PHE A 237 12.14 8.87 14.58
CA PHE A 237 13.11 8.07 13.81
C PHE A 237 13.23 6.65 14.34
N GLN A 238 13.41 6.48 15.65
CA GLN A 238 13.52 5.16 16.28
C GLN A 238 12.25 4.33 16.06
N SER A 239 11.09 4.94 16.22
CA SER A 239 9.80 4.30 15.94
C SER A 239 9.70 3.86 14.49
N SER A 240 10.12 4.69 13.54
CA SER A 240 10.09 4.35 12.11
C SER A 240 10.97 3.15 11.74
N LEU A 241 12.06 2.89 12.49
CA LEU A 241 12.91 1.72 12.28
C LEU A 241 12.19 0.39 12.58
N LEU A 242 11.16 0.39 13.41
CA LEU A 242 10.36 -0.81 13.67
C LEU A 242 9.64 -1.32 12.41
N LEU A 243 9.36 -0.42 11.45
CA LEU A 243 8.80 -0.79 10.15
C LEU A 243 9.72 -1.68 9.31
N VAL A 244 11.03 -1.56 9.51
CA VAL A 244 12.01 -2.40 8.80
C VAL A 244 11.77 -3.88 9.09
N ILE A 245 11.30 -4.22 10.29
CA ILE A 245 11.08 -5.62 10.70
C ILE A 245 9.99 -6.26 9.82
N ILE A 246 8.80 -5.66 9.78
CA ILE A 246 7.69 -6.22 9.00
C ILE A 246 7.94 -6.11 7.49
N THR A 247 8.53 -5.01 7.02
CA THR A 247 8.79 -4.81 5.58
C THR A 247 9.91 -5.71 5.09
N SER A 248 10.92 -6.03 5.89
CA SER A 248 11.95 -7.02 5.53
C SER A 248 11.33 -8.42 5.38
N GLY A 249 10.43 -8.80 6.29
CA GLY A 249 9.63 -10.02 6.15
C GLY A 249 8.86 -10.04 4.82
N PHE A 250 8.14 -8.96 4.49
CA PHE A 250 7.40 -8.82 3.24
C PHE A 250 8.28 -8.98 1.99
N ILE A 251 9.45 -8.34 1.97
CA ILE A 251 10.39 -8.43 0.85
C ILE A 251 10.90 -9.87 0.70
N LEU A 252 11.35 -10.50 1.80
CA LEU A 252 11.84 -11.87 1.77
C LEU A 252 10.76 -12.85 1.36
N GLY A 253 9.52 -12.66 1.83
CA GLY A 253 8.36 -13.44 1.42
C GLY A 253 8.07 -13.30 -0.08
N SER A 254 8.07 -12.07 -0.59
CA SER A 254 7.82 -11.81 -2.01
C SER A 254 8.90 -12.39 -2.92
N LEU A 255 10.17 -12.30 -2.53
CA LEU A 255 11.29 -12.88 -3.29
C LEU A 255 11.28 -14.41 -3.29
N SER A 256 10.89 -15.02 -2.18
CA SER A 256 10.86 -16.49 -2.04
C SER A 256 9.54 -17.13 -2.52
N SER A 257 8.48 -16.34 -2.73
CA SER A 257 7.18 -16.82 -3.21
C SER A 257 7.28 -17.65 -4.51
N PRO A 258 7.98 -17.21 -5.58
CA PRO A 258 8.12 -18.02 -6.79
C PRO A 258 8.85 -19.34 -6.55
N ILE A 259 9.82 -19.37 -5.64
CA ILE A 259 10.57 -20.60 -5.29
C ILE A 259 9.64 -21.59 -4.61
N LEU A 260 8.83 -21.12 -3.66
CA LEU A 260 7.86 -21.97 -2.97
C LEU A 260 6.78 -22.52 -3.90
N LEU A 261 6.32 -21.72 -4.86
CA LEU A 261 5.33 -22.14 -5.86
C LEU A 261 5.86 -23.18 -6.85
N ASN A 262 7.18 -23.27 -7.05
CA ASN A 262 7.79 -24.35 -7.81
C ASN A 262 7.87 -25.68 -7.02
N LEU A 263 7.92 -25.61 -5.68
CA LEU A 263 8.07 -26.77 -4.81
C LEU A 263 6.72 -27.27 -4.25
N PHE A 264 5.76 -26.37 -4.06
CA PHE A 264 4.49 -26.65 -3.41
C PHE A 264 3.32 -26.10 -4.21
N SER A 265 2.15 -26.71 -4.05
CA SER A 265 0.92 -26.15 -4.62
C SER A 265 0.57 -24.81 -3.97
N GLU A 266 -0.07 -23.92 -4.74
CA GLU A 266 -0.53 -22.61 -4.26
C GLU A 266 -1.30 -22.70 -2.94
N LYS A 267 -2.18 -23.69 -2.83
CA LYS A 267 -2.97 -23.94 -1.63
C LYS A 267 -2.07 -24.18 -0.41
N LYS A 268 -1.05 -25.01 -0.54
CA LYS A 268 -0.10 -25.26 0.55
C LYS A 268 0.67 -24.00 0.92
N VAL A 269 1.05 -23.19 -0.06
CA VAL A 269 1.73 -21.89 0.20
C VAL A 269 0.79 -20.94 0.93
N LEU A 270 -0.48 -20.82 0.55
CA LEU A 270 -1.47 -19.99 1.25
C LEU A 270 -1.68 -20.44 2.71
N TYR A 271 -1.83 -21.72 2.97
CA TYR A 271 -1.97 -22.25 4.34
C TYR A 271 -0.69 -22.07 5.17
N PHE A 272 0.48 -22.29 4.57
CA PHE A 272 1.76 -22.03 5.25
C PHE A 272 1.90 -20.53 5.60
N SER A 273 1.52 -19.66 4.69
CA SER A 273 1.50 -18.22 4.92
C SER A 273 0.57 -17.83 6.08
N MET A 274 -0.63 -18.44 6.10
CA MET A 274 -1.59 -18.20 7.17
C MET A 274 -1.06 -18.68 8.53
N LEU A 275 -0.44 -19.85 8.57
CA LEU A 275 0.20 -20.37 9.79
C LEU A 275 1.34 -19.45 10.27
N SER A 276 2.16 -18.92 9.36
CA SER A 276 3.22 -17.95 9.66
C SER A 276 2.65 -16.67 10.29
N SER A 277 1.55 -16.11 9.73
CA SER A 277 0.90 -14.93 10.29
C SER A 277 0.31 -15.18 11.68
N ILE A 278 -0.39 -16.31 11.86
CA ILE A 278 -0.97 -16.68 13.16
C ILE A 278 0.15 -16.87 14.19
N ALA A 279 1.22 -17.56 13.82
CA ALA A 279 2.38 -17.76 14.70
C ALA A 279 3.01 -16.41 15.08
N GLY A 280 3.22 -15.51 14.12
CA GLY A 280 3.75 -14.18 14.37
C GLY A 280 2.87 -13.37 15.34
N ALA A 281 1.54 -13.38 15.14
CA ALA A 281 0.60 -12.68 16.00
C ALA A 281 0.56 -13.27 17.43
N LEU A 282 0.52 -14.61 17.56
CA LEU A 282 0.49 -15.30 18.85
C LEU A 282 1.79 -15.12 19.63
N ILE A 283 2.95 -15.27 18.97
CA ILE A 283 4.27 -15.07 19.60
C ILE A 283 4.40 -13.63 20.08
N SER A 284 4.01 -12.65 19.25
CA SER A 284 4.02 -11.25 19.62
C SER A 284 3.11 -10.98 20.83
N PHE A 285 1.90 -11.51 20.84
CA PHE A 285 0.96 -11.34 21.94
C PHE A 285 1.49 -11.96 23.24
N LEU A 286 2.03 -13.19 23.19
CA LEU A 286 2.63 -13.85 24.34
C LEU A 286 3.84 -13.08 24.87
N PHE A 287 4.71 -12.60 23.98
CA PHE A 287 5.88 -11.83 24.38
C PHE A 287 5.52 -10.46 24.94
N TYR A 288 4.46 -9.83 24.43
CA TYR A 288 3.91 -8.62 25.04
C TYR A 288 3.47 -8.84 26.51
N ILE A 289 2.82 -9.97 26.79
CA ILE A 289 2.39 -10.29 28.17
C ILE A 289 3.57 -10.60 29.09
N ILE A 290 4.57 -11.35 28.58
CA ILE A 290 5.70 -11.82 29.40
C ILE A 290 6.79 -10.74 29.55
N PHE A 291 7.04 -9.97 28.51
CA PHE A 291 8.12 -9.01 28.41
C PHE A 291 7.63 -7.62 27.93
N PRO A 292 6.62 -7.01 28.59
CA PRO A 292 6.01 -5.76 28.13
C PRO A 292 7.00 -4.57 28.07
N GLN A 293 8.11 -4.65 28.79
CA GLN A 293 9.12 -3.58 28.82
C GLN A 293 9.99 -3.49 27.55
N TYR A 294 9.99 -4.53 26.71
CA TYR A 294 10.81 -4.57 25.51
C TYR A 294 9.94 -4.40 24.24
N ILE A 295 10.07 -3.29 23.53
CA ILE A 295 9.30 -3.03 22.31
C ILE A 295 9.52 -4.10 21.22
N LEU A 296 10.70 -4.69 21.14
CA LEU A 296 11.00 -5.77 20.20
C LEU A 296 10.24 -7.07 20.53
N SER A 297 9.73 -7.23 21.74
CA SER A 297 8.83 -8.35 22.07
C SER A 297 7.54 -8.28 21.27
N ILE A 298 7.06 -7.07 20.99
CA ILE A 298 5.85 -6.83 20.18
C ILE A 298 6.19 -6.91 18.69
N PHE A 299 7.15 -6.10 18.24
CA PHE A 299 7.41 -5.89 16.82
C PHE A 299 8.29 -6.96 16.17
N GLY A 300 9.16 -7.66 16.92
CA GLY A 300 10.03 -8.71 16.37
C GLY A 300 9.27 -9.83 15.65
N PRO A 301 8.26 -10.46 16.29
CA PRO A 301 7.48 -11.53 15.66
C PRO A 301 6.64 -11.06 14.46
N PHE A 302 6.37 -9.75 14.29
CA PHE A 302 5.66 -9.22 13.12
C PHE A 302 6.44 -9.40 11.81
N PHE A 303 7.72 -9.74 11.87
CA PHE A 303 8.47 -10.25 10.73
C PHE A 303 7.76 -11.42 10.03
N LEU A 304 7.19 -12.37 10.81
CA LEU A 304 6.45 -13.52 10.28
C LEU A 304 5.14 -13.11 9.59
N ILE A 305 4.50 -12.05 10.06
CA ILE A 305 3.32 -11.46 9.41
C ILE A 305 3.73 -10.82 8.08
N GLY A 306 4.83 -10.07 8.07
CA GLY A 306 5.40 -9.52 6.83
C GLY A 306 5.71 -10.61 5.82
N LEU A 307 6.40 -11.67 6.25
CA LEU A 307 6.77 -12.82 5.42
C LEU A 307 5.54 -13.48 4.77
N SER A 308 4.49 -13.71 5.56
CA SER A 308 3.20 -14.21 5.09
C SER A 308 2.57 -13.33 4.02
N ASN A 309 2.52 -12.03 4.28
CA ASN A 309 1.97 -11.05 3.34
C ASN A 309 2.74 -11.05 2.02
N GLY A 310 4.07 -11.20 2.09
CA GLY A 310 4.94 -11.34 0.94
C GLY A 310 4.65 -12.60 0.10
N PHE A 311 4.21 -13.69 0.70
CA PHE A 311 3.77 -14.89 -0.04
C PHE A 311 2.38 -14.70 -0.65
N ILE A 312 1.42 -14.17 0.11
CA ILE A 312 0.01 -14.06 -0.29
C ILE A 312 -0.18 -13.06 -1.43
N SER A 313 0.47 -11.89 -1.36
CA SER A 313 0.23 -10.78 -2.27
C SER A 313 0.46 -11.13 -3.75
N PRO A 314 1.59 -11.73 -4.18
CA PRO A 314 1.78 -12.11 -5.58
C PRO A 314 0.85 -13.22 -6.04
N ILE A 315 0.48 -14.16 -5.16
CA ILE A 315 -0.46 -15.24 -5.48
C ILE A 315 -1.84 -14.64 -5.75
N ALA A 316 -2.36 -13.84 -4.84
CA ALA A 316 -3.66 -13.22 -4.97
C ALA A 316 -3.75 -12.34 -6.24
N LEU A 317 -2.74 -11.50 -6.49
CA LEU A 317 -2.68 -10.67 -7.69
C LEU A 317 -2.64 -11.50 -8.97
N SER A 318 -1.79 -12.52 -9.04
CA SER A 318 -1.68 -13.41 -10.21
C SER A 318 -3.03 -14.06 -10.54
N LYS A 319 -3.75 -14.51 -9.52
CA LYS A 319 -5.08 -15.13 -9.71
C LYS A 319 -6.13 -14.13 -10.19
N VAL A 320 -6.14 -12.95 -9.62
CA VAL A 320 -7.04 -11.87 -10.08
C VAL A 320 -6.79 -11.53 -11.55
N LEU A 321 -5.51 -11.42 -11.95
CA LEU A 321 -5.13 -11.12 -13.33
C LEU A 321 -5.44 -12.25 -14.33
N SER A 322 -5.54 -13.50 -13.85
CA SER A 322 -5.85 -14.67 -14.68
C SER A 322 -7.35 -14.93 -14.87
N ILE A 323 -8.25 -14.13 -14.25
CA ILE A 323 -9.70 -14.33 -14.37
C ILE A 323 -10.17 -14.03 -15.80
N ARG A 324 -9.63 -12.98 -16.40
CA ARG A 324 -9.96 -12.55 -17.77
C ARG A 324 -8.74 -11.94 -18.44
N ASP A 325 -8.39 -12.47 -19.61
CA ASP A 325 -7.24 -11.99 -20.38
C ASP A 325 -7.47 -10.60 -21.00
N ASP A 326 -8.73 -10.27 -21.33
CA ASP A 326 -9.14 -9.03 -21.97
C ASP A 326 -9.21 -7.83 -21.01
N SER A 327 -9.14 -8.04 -19.71
CA SER A 327 -9.35 -7.00 -18.69
C SER A 327 -8.31 -7.00 -17.59
N ARG A 328 -7.08 -7.47 -17.85
CA ARG A 328 -6.00 -7.55 -16.87
C ARG A 328 -5.66 -6.20 -16.21
N GLY A 329 -5.68 -5.11 -16.99
CA GLY A 329 -5.44 -3.75 -16.47
C GLY A 329 -6.53 -3.31 -15.49
N ALA A 330 -7.80 -3.51 -15.84
CA ALA A 330 -8.94 -3.24 -14.97
C ALA A 330 -8.90 -4.11 -13.70
N ALA A 331 -8.55 -5.40 -13.83
CA ALA A 331 -8.43 -6.32 -12.71
C ALA A 331 -7.31 -5.90 -11.74
N SER A 332 -6.15 -5.46 -12.25
CA SER A 332 -5.05 -4.95 -11.44
C SER A 332 -5.42 -3.68 -10.67
N GLY A 333 -6.05 -2.72 -11.36
CA GLY A 333 -6.48 -1.44 -10.75
C GLY A 333 -7.53 -1.67 -9.67
N LEU A 334 -8.56 -2.47 -9.95
CA LEU A 334 -9.65 -2.76 -9.03
C LEU A 334 -9.15 -3.55 -7.80
N ASN A 335 -8.30 -4.57 -8.01
CA ASN A 335 -7.69 -5.32 -6.91
C ASN A 335 -6.81 -4.42 -6.03
N GLY A 336 -6.00 -3.55 -6.64
CA GLY A 336 -5.18 -2.57 -5.90
C GLY A 336 -6.04 -1.61 -5.08
N ALA A 337 -7.16 -1.14 -5.64
CA ALA A 337 -8.12 -0.29 -4.95
C ALA A 337 -8.75 -1.01 -3.73
N PHE A 338 -9.11 -2.28 -3.86
CA PHE A 338 -9.62 -3.06 -2.72
C PHE A 338 -8.56 -3.29 -1.64
N ILE A 339 -7.34 -3.64 -2.01
CA ILE A 339 -6.22 -3.82 -1.05
C ILE A 339 -6.02 -2.54 -0.22
N ILE A 340 -5.94 -1.40 -0.89
CA ILE A 340 -5.76 -0.10 -0.20
C ILE A 340 -7.02 0.31 0.55
N GLY A 341 -8.21 0.06 0.00
CA GLY A 341 -9.49 0.35 0.64
C GLY A 341 -9.69 -0.41 1.96
N PHE A 342 -9.41 -1.72 1.99
CA PHE A 342 -9.43 -2.50 3.22
C PHE A 342 -8.35 -2.04 4.21
N GLY A 343 -7.15 -1.70 3.70
CA GLY A 343 -6.10 -1.08 4.52
C GLY A 343 -6.56 0.23 5.16
N ALA A 344 -7.24 1.09 4.40
CA ALA A 344 -7.81 2.34 4.90
C ALA A 344 -8.86 2.12 5.98
N LEU A 345 -9.77 1.14 5.77
CA LEU A 345 -10.79 0.78 6.74
C LEU A 345 -10.17 0.31 8.06
N TYR A 346 -9.23 -0.62 8.00
CA TYR A 346 -8.54 -1.12 9.19
C TYR A 346 -7.68 -0.04 9.84
N SER A 347 -7.06 0.83 9.06
CA SER A 347 -6.32 2.00 9.55
C SER A 347 -7.24 2.96 10.32
N ALA A 348 -8.42 3.29 9.76
CA ALA A 348 -9.38 4.17 10.41
C ALA A 348 -9.92 3.57 11.73
N ILE A 349 -10.37 2.32 11.68
CA ILE A 349 -10.92 1.62 12.85
C ILE A 349 -9.84 1.45 13.92
N GLY A 350 -8.64 0.97 13.52
CA GLY A 350 -7.52 0.76 14.44
C GLY A 350 -7.06 2.05 15.10
N GLY A 351 -6.90 3.13 14.31
CA GLY A 351 -6.51 4.45 14.82
C GLY A 351 -7.54 5.05 15.78
N TYR A 352 -8.84 4.89 15.47
CA TYR A 352 -9.92 5.32 16.35
C TYR A 352 -9.86 4.59 17.71
N PHE A 353 -9.79 3.27 17.69
CA PHE A 353 -9.76 2.49 18.93
C PHE A 353 -8.47 2.67 19.72
N LEU A 354 -7.32 2.80 19.06
CA LEU A 354 -6.05 3.07 19.74
C LEU A 354 -6.09 4.39 20.50
N GLY A 355 -6.60 5.46 19.87
CA GLY A 355 -6.65 6.77 20.51
C GLY A 355 -7.78 6.90 21.54
N TYR A 356 -8.80 6.01 21.56
CA TYR A 356 -9.90 6.04 22.51
C TYR A 356 -9.68 5.09 23.70
N ILE A 357 -9.21 3.87 23.44
CA ILE A 357 -9.03 2.82 24.46
C ILE A 357 -7.62 2.91 25.09
N GLU A 358 -6.65 3.48 24.36
CA GLU A 358 -5.26 3.66 24.79
C GLU A 358 -4.56 2.35 25.21
N ARG A 359 -4.89 1.23 24.55
CA ARG A 359 -4.36 -0.10 24.87
C ARG A 359 -3.81 -0.80 23.65
N VAL A 360 -2.66 -1.44 23.82
CA VAL A 360 -1.99 -2.23 22.78
C VAL A 360 -2.81 -3.42 22.31
N GLU A 361 -3.68 -3.97 23.19
CA GLU A 361 -4.53 -5.13 22.89
C GLU A 361 -5.48 -4.89 21.71
N VAL A 362 -5.84 -3.64 21.44
CA VAL A 362 -6.64 -3.26 20.27
C VAL A 362 -5.99 -3.73 18.97
N ILE A 363 -4.67 -3.63 18.88
CA ILE A 363 -3.93 -4.04 17.68
C ILE A 363 -4.06 -5.53 17.45
N TYR A 364 -3.91 -6.33 18.51
CA TYR A 364 -4.06 -7.78 18.42
C TYR A 364 -5.47 -8.17 18.02
N PHE A 365 -6.51 -7.50 18.56
CA PHE A 365 -7.89 -7.70 18.12
C PHE A 365 -8.06 -7.44 16.61
N MET A 366 -7.49 -6.34 16.11
CA MET A 366 -7.53 -5.99 14.69
C MET A 366 -6.75 -7.00 13.83
N ILE A 367 -5.56 -7.42 14.28
CA ILE A 367 -4.75 -8.44 13.59
C ILE A 367 -5.53 -9.76 13.52
N PHE A 368 -6.04 -10.28 14.63
CA PHE A 368 -6.77 -11.55 14.64
C PHE A 368 -8.05 -11.49 13.81
N SER A 369 -8.80 -10.37 13.85
CA SER A 369 -9.99 -10.20 13.01
C SER A 369 -9.66 -10.27 11.51
N SER A 370 -8.57 -9.61 11.08
CA SER A 370 -8.16 -9.65 9.68
C SER A 370 -7.63 -11.04 9.27
N LEU A 371 -6.93 -11.74 10.16
CA LEU A 371 -6.49 -13.12 9.93
C LEU A 371 -7.66 -14.09 9.77
N ILE A 372 -8.70 -13.97 10.61
CA ILE A 372 -9.92 -14.78 10.49
C ILE A 372 -10.59 -14.55 9.14
N LEU A 373 -10.74 -13.29 8.72
CA LEU A 373 -11.34 -12.95 7.44
C LEU A 373 -10.49 -13.43 6.25
N THR A 374 -9.15 -13.35 6.36
CA THR A 374 -8.25 -13.94 5.36
C THR A 374 -8.45 -15.44 5.27
N TYR A 375 -8.53 -16.15 6.40
CA TYR A 375 -8.74 -17.61 6.44
C TYR A 375 -10.08 -18.01 5.81
N ILE A 376 -11.17 -17.32 6.18
CA ILE A 376 -12.51 -17.54 5.57
C ILE A 376 -12.43 -17.35 4.05
N SER A 377 -11.70 -16.32 3.58
CA SER A 377 -11.55 -16.07 2.15
C SER A 377 -10.75 -17.18 1.44
N ILE A 378 -9.75 -17.78 2.10
CA ILE A 378 -9.00 -18.94 1.57
C ILE A 378 -9.92 -20.16 1.47
N LEU A 379 -10.73 -20.44 2.50
CA LEU A 379 -11.68 -21.56 2.46
C LEU A 379 -12.69 -21.43 1.30
N HIS A 380 -13.14 -20.21 1.03
CA HIS A 380 -14.08 -19.96 -0.06
C HIS A 380 -13.48 -20.26 -1.44
N THR A 381 -12.15 -20.11 -1.62
CA THR A 381 -11.50 -20.52 -2.89
C THR A 381 -11.49 -22.03 -3.09
N ASP A 382 -11.53 -22.83 -2.02
CA ASP A 382 -11.57 -24.29 -2.10
C ASP A 382 -12.88 -24.79 -2.68
N GLU A 383 -14.02 -24.20 -2.34
CA GLU A 383 -15.33 -24.57 -2.87
C GLU A 383 -15.40 -24.40 -4.40
N PHE A 384 -14.75 -23.34 -4.94
CA PHE A 384 -14.72 -23.10 -6.39
C PHE A 384 -13.80 -24.08 -7.13
N MET A 385 -12.68 -24.52 -6.53
CA MET A 385 -11.80 -25.52 -7.14
C MET A 385 -12.47 -26.91 -7.20
N HIS A 386 -13.23 -27.28 -6.19
CA HIS A 386 -13.97 -28.56 -6.20
C HIS A 386 -15.16 -28.58 -7.16
N SER A 387 -15.80 -27.44 -7.39
CA SER A 387 -16.93 -27.33 -8.36
C SER A 387 -16.47 -27.36 -9.82
N SER A 388 -15.22 -26.93 -10.10
CA SER A 388 -14.64 -26.95 -11.46
C SER A 388 -14.06 -28.31 -11.86
N LEU A 389 -13.77 -29.20 -10.89
CA LEU A 389 -13.34 -30.58 -11.13
C LEU A 389 -14.51 -31.56 -11.34
N LYS A 390 -15.75 -31.10 -11.08
CA LYS A 390 -16.98 -31.88 -11.27
C LYS A 390 -17.73 -31.54 -12.58
N LYS A 391 -17.21 -30.62 -13.36
CA LYS A 391 -17.67 -30.31 -14.72
C LYS A 391 -16.59 -30.68 -15.74
#